data_601655321da9a51bb691c4fadbb31e22
#
_entry.id   601655321da9a51bb691c4fadbb31e22
#
_cell.length_a   1.000
_cell.length_b   1.000
_cell.length_c   1.000
_cell.angle_alpha   90.00
_cell.angle_beta   90.00
_cell.angle_gamma   90.00
#
_symmetry.space_group_name_H-M   'P 1'
#
loop_
_entity.id
_entity.type
_entity.pdbx_description
1 polymer ?
#
loop_
_entity_poly.entity_id
_entity_poly.type
_entity_poly.pdbx_seq_one_letter_code
_entity_poly.pdbx_strand_id
1 'polypeptide(L)'
;SSVIKGKDKDRITIWERIITRSLNKKSKYYCICQKAMVGCYILLFTKDEHKNRVKNMKTSKVKTGFGGNSGNKGAVTIRFNFDDASLVFMNCHLSSGQSAVSER
;
A
#
# COMPACT_ATOMS: atom_id res chain seq x y z
N SER A 1 -13.74 2.70 -11.53
CA SER A 1 -13.78 2.23 -12.90
C SER A 1 -12.55 1.43 -13.27
N SER A 2 -12.66 0.62 -14.33
CA SER A 2 -11.56 -0.21 -14.82
C SER A 2 -10.36 0.64 -15.30
N VAL A 3 -10.62 1.83 -15.86
CA VAL A 3 -9.57 2.75 -16.33
C VAL A 3 -8.73 3.26 -15.17
N ILE A 4 -9.38 3.64 -14.06
CA ILE A 4 -8.69 4.11 -12.86
C ILE A 4 -7.86 2.98 -12.26
N LYS A 5 -8.43 1.77 -12.15
CA LYS A 5 -7.73 0.59 -11.65
C LYS A 5 -6.52 0.24 -12.54
N GLY A 6 -6.66 0.36 -13.86
CA GLY A 6 -5.57 0.11 -14.79
C GLY A 6 -4.42 1.08 -14.60
N LYS A 7 -4.71 2.39 -14.45
CA LYS A 7 -3.68 3.41 -14.21
C LYS A 7 -2.95 3.19 -12.89
N ASP A 8 -3.66 2.85 -11.82
CA ASP A 8 -3.05 2.56 -10.53
C ASP A 8 -2.15 1.32 -10.61
N LYS A 9 -2.62 0.28 -11.28
CA LYS A 9 -1.84 -0.94 -11.48
C LYS A 9 -0.53 -0.66 -12.24
N ASP A 10 -0.61 0.15 -13.28
CA ASP A 10 0.58 0.51 -14.07
C ASP A 10 1.56 1.34 -13.23
N ARG A 11 1.06 2.33 -12.49
CA ARG A 11 1.89 3.20 -11.65
C ARG A 11 2.59 2.43 -10.55
N ILE A 12 1.87 1.57 -9.83
CA ILE A 12 2.46 0.79 -8.75
C ILE A 12 3.51 -0.18 -9.28
N THR A 13 3.30 -0.75 -10.47
CA THR A 13 4.26 -1.63 -11.13
C THR A 13 5.54 -0.88 -11.48
N ILE A 14 5.43 0.34 -11.98
CA ILE A 14 6.59 1.20 -12.29
C ILE A 14 7.37 1.50 -11.02
N TRP A 15 6.69 1.90 -9.93
CA TRP A 15 7.32 2.18 -8.65
C TRP A 15 8.01 0.94 -8.07
N GLU A 16 7.35 -0.21 -8.11
CA GLU A 16 7.93 -1.47 -7.67
C GLU A 16 9.23 -1.76 -8.40
N ARG A 17 9.24 -1.60 -9.72
CA ARG A 17 10.41 -1.85 -10.55
C ARG A 17 11.57 -0.94 -10.19
N ILE A 18 11.31 0.37 -10.04
CA ILE A 18 12.31 1.37 -9.69
C ILE A 18 12.91 1.07 -8.32
N ILE A 19 12.06 0.81 -7.33
CA ILE A 19 12.50 0.55 -5.96
C ILE A 19 13.26 -0.77 -5.87
N THR A 20 12.77 -1.83 -6.51
CA THR A 20 13.45 -3.12 -6.56
C THR A 20 14.84 -3.00 -7.11
N ARG A 21 15.00 -2.28 -8.23
CA ARG A 21 16.31 -2.06 -8.85
C ARG A 21 17.25 -1.31 -7.91
N SER A 22 16.74 -0.31 -7.23
CA SER A 22 17.53 0.49 -6.28
C SER A 22 17.96 -0.32 -5.06
N LEU A 23 17.03 -1.08 -4.48
CA LEU A 23 17.32 -1.90 -3.30
C LEU A 23 18.32 -3.01 -3.61
N ASN A 24 18.22 -3.62 -4.80
CA ASN A 24 19.05 -4.78 -5.17
C ASN A 24 20.50 -4.41 -5.52
N LYS A 25 20.88 -3.14 -5.44
CA LYS A 25 22.26 -2.73 -5.64
C LYS A 25 23.21 -3.29 -4.58
N LYS A 26 22.74 -3.52 -3.35
CA LYS A 26 23.56 -3.98 -2.23
C LYS A 26 23.13 -5.33 -1.67
N SER A 27 21.85 -5.63 -1.69
CA SER A 27 21.30 -6.86 -1.14
C SER A 27 20.09 -7.28 -1.97
N LYS A 28 19.74 -8.55 -1.89
CA LYS A 28 18.60 -9.07 -2.62
C LYS A 28 17.30 -8.78 -1.85
N TYR A 29 16.38 -8.07 -2.49
CA TYR A 29 15.07 -7.71 -1.96
C TYR A 29 13.96 -8.19 -2.88
N TYR A 30 12.81 -8.47 -2.29
CA TYR A 30 11.59 -8.81 -3.02
C TYR A 30 10.45 -7.92 -2.58
N CYS A 31 9.60 -7.52 -3.52
CA CYS A 31 8.30 -6.97 -3.20
C CYS A 31 7.36 -8.12 -2.88
N ILE A 32 6.99 -8.26 -1.62
CA ILE A 32 6.16 -9.38 -1.16
C ILE A 32 4.69 -9.02 -1.08
N CYS A 33 4.37 -7.75 -1.14
CA CYS A 33 2.98 -7.30 -1.12
C CYS A 33 2.87 -5.89 -1.67
N GLN A 34 1.77 -5.63 -2.36
CA GLN A 34 1.42 -4.29 -2.81
C GLN A 34 -0.08 -4.10 -2.69
N LYS A 35 -0.49 -2.90 -2.32
CA LYS A 35 -1.91 -2.52 -2.23
C LYS A 35 -2.06 -1.11 -2.74
N ALA A 36 -3.07 -0.90 -3.56
CA ALA A 36 -3.32 0.40 -4.19
C ALA A 36 -4.78 0.82 -4.07
N MET A 37 -4.96 2.10 -3.90
CA MET A 37 -6.20 2.83 -4.10
C MET A 37 -5.81 4.06 -4.92
N VAL A 38 -6.74 4.71 -5.60
CA VAL A 38 -6.42 5.83 -6.49
C VAL A 38 -5.46 6.84 -5.81
N GLY A 39 -4.24 6.92 -6.33
CA GLY A 39 -3.21 7.83 -5.81
C GLY A 39 -2.61 7.47 -4.46
N CYS A 40 -2.94 6.31 -3.90
CA CYS A 40 -2.49 5.91 -2.57
C CYS A 40 -1.95 4.47 -2.66
N TYR A 41 -0.65 4.28 -2.40
CA TYR A 41 0.01 2.99 -2.58
C TYR A 41 0.78 2.56 -1.34
N ILE A 42 0.85 1.26 -1.11
CA ILE A 42 1.82 0.64 -0.21
C ILE A 42 2.53 -0.48 -0.98
N LEU A 43 3.85 -0.48 -0.89
CA LEU A 43 4.69 -1.59 -1.36
C LEU A 43 5.51 -2.08 -0.18
N LEU A 44 5.49 -3.38 0.05
CA LEU A 44 6.24 -4.00 1.14
C LEU A 44 7.36 -4.84 0.55
N PHE A 45 8.59 -4.48 0.90
CA PHE A 45 9.80 -5.19 0.47
C PHE A 45 10.44 -5.89 1.64
N THR A 46 11.04 -7.03 1.39
CA THR A 46 11.83 -7.75 2.38
C THR A 46 13.14 -8.21 1.75
N LYS A 47 14.19 -8.29 2.58
CA LYS A 47 15.40 -8.97 2.16
C LYS A 47 15.11 -10.46 1.95
N ASP A 48 15.81 -11.07 1.00
CA ASP A 48 15.67 -12.49 0.70
C ASP A 48 15.83 -13.35 1.96
N GLU A 49 16.81 -13.02 2.80
CA GLU A 49 17.11 -13.76 4.03
C GLU A 49 15.98 -13.71 5.07
N HIS A 50 15.04 -12.76 4.96
CA HIS A 50 13.96 -12.58 5.93
C HIS A 50 12.58 -12.93 5.41
N LYS A 51 12.44 -13.29 4.12
CA LYS A 51 11.11 -13.46 3.52
C LYS A 51 10.26 -14.54 4.20
N ASN A 52 10.89 -15.60 4.72
CA ASN A 52 10.18 -16.68 5.38
C ASN A 52 9.72 -16.34 6.81
N ARG A 53 10.16 -15.19 7.33
CA ARG A 53 9.74 -14.69 8.64
C ARG A 53 8.45 -13.87 8.55
N VAL A 54 8.02 -13.52 7.35
CA VAL A 54 6.78 -12.76 7.11
C VAL A 54 5.66 -13.76 6.85
N LYS A 55 4.62 -13.72 7.69
CA LYS A 55 3.48 -14.64 7.64
C LYS A 55 2.17 -13.92 7.89
N ASN A 56 1.08 -14.58 7.50
CA ASN A 56 -0.28 -14.12 7.76
C ASN A 56 -0.55 -12.73 7.17
N MET A 57 -0.15 -12.54 5.92
CA MET A 57 -0.32 -11.30 5.18
C MET A 57 -1.79 -11.04 4.89
N LYS A 58 -2.28 -9.86 5.26
CA LYS A 58 -3.62 -9.39 4.92
C LYS A 58 -3.56 -7.95 4.45
N THR A 59 -4.39 -7.64 3.47
CA THR A 59 -4.50 -6.29 2.94
C THR A 59 -5.94 -5.83 2.99
N SER A 60 -6.11 -4.52 3.10
CA SER A 60 -7.45 -3.93 3.02
C SER A 60 -7.36 -2.53 2.44
N LYS A 61 -8.49 -2.04 1.97
CA LYS A 61 -8.64 -0.65 1.57
C LYS A 61 -10.03 -0.15 1.97
N VAL A 62 -10.08 1.11 2.37
CA VAL A 62 -11.32 1.79 2.72
C VAL A 62 -11.37 3.09 1.93
N LYS A 63 -12.45 3.29 1.18
CA LYS A 63 -12.70 4.53 0.46
C LYS A 63 -13.69 5.36 1.25
N THR A 64 -13.42 6.65 1.40
CA THR A 64 -14.27 7.58 2.16
C THR A 64 -14.81 8.73 1.32
N GLY A 65 -14.34 8.88 0.06
CA GLY A 65 -14.85 9.92 -0.83
C GLY A 65 -16.30 9.68 -1.23
N PHE A 66 -17.10 10.76 -1.32
CA PHE A 66 -18.51 10.70 -1.74
C PHE A 66 -19.32 9.65 -0.97
N GLY A 67 -19.27 9.70 0.36
CA GLY A 67 -20.00 8.75 1.20
C GLY A 67 -19.45 7.35 1.19
N GLY A 68 -18.16 7.20 0.85
CA GLY A 68 -17.49 5.91 0.83
C GLY A 68 -17.55 5.16 -0.50
N ASN A 69 -18.21 5.75 -1.53
CA ASN A 69 -18.46 5.03 -2.78
C ASN A 69 -17.40 5.24 -3.85
N SER A 70 -16.63 6.31 -3.79
CA SER A 70 -15.66 6.61 -4.84
C SER A 70 -14.61 7.60 -4.39
N GLY A 71 -13.70 7.92 -5.30
CA GLY A 71 -12.67 8.93 -5.10
C GLY A 71 -11.36 8.39 -4.58
N ASN A 72 -10.45 9.34 -4.31
CA ASN A 72 -9.09 9.05 -3.89
C ASN A 72 -8.86 9.22 -2.38
N LYS A 73 -9.92 9.45 -1.63
CA LYS A 73 -9.83 9.57 -0.16
C LYS A 73 -10.06 8.23 0.49
N GLY A 74 -9.32 7.97 1.57
CA GLY A 74 -9.42 6.72 2.30
C GLY A 74 -8.08 6.23 2.80
N ALA A 75 -7.93 4.93 2.87
CA ALA A 75 -6.72 4.29 3.37
C ALA A 75 -6.48 2.94 2.70
N VAL A 76 -5.22 2.58 2.55
CA VAL A 76 -4.78 1.23 2.21
C VAL A 76 -3.94 0.69 3.34
N THR A 77 -4.06 -0.61 3.63
CA THR A 77 -3.43 -1.22 4.80
C THR A 77 -2.82 -2.56 4.42
N ILE A 78 -1.64 -2.83 4.96
CA ILE A 78 -1.01 -4.15 4.93
C ILE A 78 -0.73 -4.57 6.37
N ARG A 79 -1.23 -5.74 6.76
CA ARG A 79 -0.95 -6.34 8.07
C ARG A 79 -0.24 -7.67 7.87
N PHE A 80 0.76 -7.94 8.69
CA PHE A 80 1.46 -9.21 8.66
C PHE A 80 2.12 -9.49 10.01
N ASN A 81 2.55 -10.74 10.19
CA ASN A 81 3.39 -11.12 11.31
C ASN A 81 4.83 -11.23 10.83
N PHE A 82 5.75 -10.67 11.61
CA PHE A 82 7.18 -10.83 11.42
C PHE A 82 7.72 -11.50 12.67
N ASP A 83 8.04 -12.80 12.56
CA ASP A 83 8.26 -13.68 13.71
C ASP A 83 7.04 -13.61 14.65
N ASP A 84 7.23 -13.18 15.89
CA ASP A 84 6.16 -13.07 16.89
C ASP A 84 5.50 -11.69 16.93
N ALA A 85 5.98 -10.74 16.15
CA ALA A 85 5.42 -9.39 16.11
C ALA A 85 4.31 -9.27 15.08
N SER A 86 3.22 -8.59 15.43
CA SER A 86 2.16 -8.22 14.51
C SER A 86 2.35 -6.78 14.08
N LEU A 87 2.49 -6.56 12.78
CA LEU A 87 2.78 -5.25 12.21
C LEU A 87 1.66 -4.82 11.26
N VAL A 88 1.33 -3.54 11.30
CA VAL A 88 0.36 -2.93 10.38
C VAL A 88 0.97 -1.66 9.81
N PHE A 89 0.96 -1.56 8.49
CA PHE A 89 1.31 -0.34 7.78
C PHE A 89 0.07 0.21 7.10
N MET A 90 -0.17 1.49 7.29
CA MET A 90 -1.34 2.16 6.72
C MET A 90 -0.89 3.44 6.02
N ASN A 91 -1.38 3.62 4.79
CA ASN A 91 -1.21 4.86 4.05
C ASN A 91 -2.59 5.49 3.86
N CYS A 92 -2.75 6.73 4.35
CA CYS A 92 -4.04 7.41 4.35
C CYS A 92 -4.02 8.64 3.47
N HIS A 93 -5.13 8.87 2.78
CA HIS A 93 -5.40 10.11 2.09
C HIS A 93 -6.75 10.64 2.62
N LEU A 94 -6.68 11.51 3.60
CA LEU A 94 -7.85 11.96 4.35
C LEU A 94 -8.49 13.18 3.68
N SER A 95 -9.76 13.40 3.99
CA SER A 95 -10.49 14.58 3.51
C SER A 95 -9.78 15.85 3.93
N SER A 96 -9.70 16.82 3.02
CA SER A 96 -8.99 18.09 3.21
C SER A 96 -9.95 19.24 3.48
N GLY A 97 -9.40 20.36 3.98
CA GLY A 97 -10.16 21.57 4.27
C GLY A 97 -10.60 21.67 5.72
N GLN A 98 -10.77 22.90 6.19
CA GLN A 98 -11.15 23.15 7.57
C GLN A 98 -12.55 22.60 7.92
N SER A 99 -13.46 22.64 6.96
CA SER A 99 -14.83 22.14 7.14
C SER A 99 -14.93 20.62 7.21
N ALA A 100 -13.88 19.91 6.83
CA ALA A 100 -13.89 18.45 6.80
C ALA A 100 -13.19 17.80 8.01
N VAL A 101 -12.99 18.55 9.09
CA VAL A 101 -12.30 18.05 10.29
C VAL A 101 -13.01 16.82 10.87
N SER A 102 -14.34 16.85 10.92
CA SER A 102 -15.13 15.73 11.45
C SER A 102 -15.13 14.48 10.56
N GLU A 103 -14.72 14.61 9.29
CA GLU A 103 -14.66 13.49 8.35
C GLU A 103 -13.35 12.74 8.44
N ARG A 104 -12.34 13.31 9.06
CA ARG A 104 -11.03 12.72 9.24
C ARG A 104 -10.95 11.92 10.53
#